data_8642fb25b21e04d50af0f502932da7e3
#
_entry.id   8642fb25b21e04d50af0f502932da7e3
#
_cell.length_a   1.000
_cell.length_b   1.000
_cell.length_c   1.000
_cell.angle_alpha   90.00
_cell.angle_beta   90.00
_cell.angle_gamma   90.00
#
_symmetry.space_group_name_H-M   'P 1'
#
loop_
_entity.id
_entity.type
_entity.pdbx_description
1 polymer ?
#
loop_
_entity_poly.entity_id
_entity_poly.type
_entity_poly.pdbx_seq_one_letter_code
_entity_poly.pdbx_strand_id
1 'polypeptide(L)'
;MSDKNKIYKPKPVSGFPEWLPEERLVEQQWLDHIRRVFESYGFCSIETPSVEEIDVLLAKGEVDKEIYVLERLHKDEDSDKEARLALHFDQTVPFARYTAQHFNDLVFPFKR
;
A
#
# COMPACT_ATOMS: atom_id res chain seq x y z
N MET A 1 15.60 -14.50 34.49
CA MET A 1 15.77 -13.11 34.89
C MET A 1 14.83 -12.23 34.12
N SER A 2 13.97 -11.53 34.80
CA SER A 2 13.04 -10.64 34.17
C SER A 2 13.74 -9.36 33.73
N ASP A 3 13.73 -9.10 32.43
CA ASP A 3 14.19 -7.85 31.83
C ASP A 3 13.26 -6.67 32.17
N LYS A 4 12.66 -6.68 33.37
CA LYS A 4 11.66 -5.70 33.79
C LYS A 4 12.17 -4.25 33.83
N ASN A 5 13.48 -4.04 33.70
CA ASN A 5 14.10 -2.72 33.77
C ASN A 5 14.76 -2.27 32.49
N LYS A 6 14.53 -2.98 31.38
CA LYS A 6 15.07 -2.58 30.10
C LYS A 6 14.21 -1.48 29.49
N ILE A 7 14.73 -0.26 29.47
CA ILE A 7 14.07 0.87 28.86
C ILE A 7 14.03 0.65 27.34
N TYR A 8 12.83 0.58 26.78
CA TYR A 8 12.66 0.49 25.34
C TYR A 8 13.03 1.83 24.69
N LYS A 9 14.01 1.80 23.79
CA LYS A 9 14.41 2.99 23.02
C LYS A 9 13.59 3.01 21.71
N PRO A 10 12.70 3.99 21.54
CA PRO A 10 11.93 4.09 20.29
C PRO A 10 12.83 4.23 19.09
N LYS A 11 12.49 3.53 18.03
CA LYS A 11 13.19 3.59 16.74
C LYS A 11 12.21 3.30 15.61
N PRO A 12 12.44 3.81 14.41
CA PRO A 12 11.60 3.50 13.27
C PRO A 12 11.73 2.03 12.87
N VAL A 13 10.74 1.52 12.16
CA VAL A 13 10.79 0.18 11.59
C VAL A 13 11.78 0.17 10.44
N SER A 14 12.66 -0.82 10.42
CA SER A 14 13.66 -0.96 9.37
C SER A 14 13.02 -0.99 7.98
N GLY A 15 13.52 -0.19 7.06
CA GLY A 15 12.99 -0.09 5.71
C GLY A 15 11.82 0.89 5.53
N PHE A 16 11.35 1.50 6.62
CA PHE A 16 10.26 2.47 6.60
C PHE A 16 10.76 3.82 7.13
N PRO A 17 11.30 4.68 6.27
CA PRO A 17 11.86 5.95 6.70
C PRO A 17 10.78 6.89 7.22
N GLU A 18 11.16 7.66 8.24
CA GLU A 18 10.33 8.72 8.80
C GLU A 18 11.13 10.02 8.74
N TRP A 19 10.47 11.09 8.32
CA TRP A 19 11.11 12.39 8.18
C TRP A 19 10.71 13.30 9.33
N LEU A 20 11.64 14.14 9.76
CA LEU A 20 11.32 15.23 10.67
C LEU A 20 10.46 16.28 9.96
N PRO A 21 9.75 17.15 10.71
CA PRO A 21 8.80 18.09 10.10
C PRO A 21 9.37 18.96 8.99
N GLU A 22 10.60 19.41 9.12
CA GLU A 22 11.24 20.26 8.12
C GLU A 22 11.45 19.53 6.79
N GLU A 23 11.94 18.30 6.87
CA GLU A 23 12.17 17.45 5.70
C GLU A 23 10.84 17.00 5.08
N ARG A 24 9.88 16.65 5.92
CA ARG A 24 8.55 16.25 5.47
C ARG A 24 7.85 17.39 4.72
N LEU A 25 8.04 18.62 5.14
CA LEU A 25 7.49 19.80 4.45
C LEU A 25 8.03 19.91 3.03
N VAL A 26 9.33 19.71 2.85
CA VAL A 26 9.97 19.73 1.52
C VAL A 26 9.44 18.58 0.66
N GLU A 27 9.38 17.38 1.22
CA GLU A 27 8.83 16.22 0.51
C GLU A 27 7.40 16.48 0.03
N GLN A 28 6.56 17.05 0.89
CA GLN A 28 5.18 17.37 0.57
C GLN A 28 5.06 18.41 -0.55
N GLN A 29 5.92 19.41 -0.54
CA GLN A 29 5.98 20.42 -1.62
C GLN A 29 6.34 19.77 -2.95
N TRP A 30 7.29 18.84 -2.95
CA TRP A 30 7.66 18.11 -4.15
C TRP A 30 6.54 17.22 -4.67
N LEU A 31 5.88 16.51 -3.77
CA LEU A 31 4.74 15.67 -4.13
C LEU A 31 3.60 16.49 -4.74
N ASP A 32 3.31 17.65 -4.17
CA ASP A 32 2.30 18.56 -4.71
C ASP A 32 2.67 19.07 -6.11
N HIS A 33 3.94 19.39 -6.33
CA HIS A 33 4.42 19.83 -7.63
C HIS A 33 4.29 18.70 -8.67
N ILE A 34 4.75 17.52 -8.33
CA ILE A 34 4.68 16.34 -9.21
C ILE A 34 3.22 16.03 -9.56
N ARG A 35 2.34 16.07 -8.57
CA ARG A 35 0.90 15.84 -8.79
C ARG A 35 0.32 16.82 -9.79
N ARG A 36 0.62 18.11 -9.66
CA ARG A 36 0.13 19.13 -10.62
C ARG A 36 0.63 18.89 -12.03
N VAL A 37 1.89 18.47 -12.17
CA VAL A 37 2.45 18.14 -13.49
C VAL A 37 1.70 16.95 -14.09
N PHE A 38 1.48 15.89 -13.35
CA PHE A 38 0.73 14.73 -13.83
C PHE A 38 -0.70 15.10 -14.22
N GLU A 39 -1.38 15.90 -13.39
CA GLU A 39 -2.73 16.36 -13.71
C GLU A 39 -2.78 17.16 -15.01
N SER A 40 -1.75 17.95 -15.31
CA SER A 40 -1.67 18.74 -16.54
C SER A 40 -1.54 17.86 -17.79
N TYR A 41 -1.10 16.61 -17.65
CA TYR A 41 -1.03 15.63 -18.73
C TYR A 41 -2.24 14.69 -18.75
N GLY A 42 -3.26 14.97 -17.99
CA GLY A 42 -4.49 14.17 -17.97
C GLY A 42 -4.47 12.95 -17.07
N PHE A 43 -3.48 12.84 -16.17
CA PHE A 43 -3.47 11.79 -15.18
C PHE A 43 -4.46 12.12 -14.06
N CYS A 44 -5.26 11.13 -13.70
CA CYS A 44 -6.29 11.29 -12.67
C CYS A 44 -5.79 10.70 -11.36
N SER A 45 -6.06 11.40 -10.26
CA SER A 45 -5.73 10.90 -8.93
C SER A 45 -6.75 9.86 -8.49
N ILE A 46 -6.27 8.69 -8.18
CA ILE A 46 -7.06 7.66 -7.47
C ILE A 46 -6.22 7.14 -6.31
N GLU A 47 -6.88 6.60 -5.33
CA GLU A 47 -6.21 5.96 -4.21
C GLU A 47 -6.84 4.59 -3.97
N THR A 48 -6.01 3.55 -4.05
CA THR A 48 -6.41 2.20 -3.70
C THR A 48 -5.94 1.89 -2.28
N PRO A 49 -6.61 0.96 -1.57
CA PRO A 49 -6.10 0.55 -0.26
C PRO A 49 -4.68 -0.01 -0.37
N SER A 50 -3.92 0.12 0.71
CA SER A 50 -2.58 -0.49 0.80
C SER A 50 -2.64 -2.02 0.82
N VAL A 51 -3.82 -2.59 0.95
CA VAL A 51 -4.06 -4.01 1.13
C VAL A 51 -4.86 -4.56 -0.05
N GLU A 52 -4.44 -5.71 -0.56
CA GLU A 52 -5.15 -6.47 -1.59
C GLU A 52 -5.34 -7.91 -1.14
N GLU A 53 -6.28 -8.60 -1.77
CA GLU A 53 -6.38 -10.05 -1.61
C GLU A 53 -5.15 -10.72 -2.20
N ILE A 54 -4.60 -11.72 -1.51
CA ILE A 54 -3.39 -12.41 -1.95
C ILE A 54 -3.54 -12.97 -3.36
N ASP A 55 -4.69 -13.54 -3.67
CA ASP A 55 -4.94 -14.14 -4.99
C ASP A 55 -4.84 -13.12 -6.11
N VAL A 56 -5.22 -11.87 -5.85
CA VAL A 56 -5.07 -10.79 -6.81
C VAL A 56 -3.60 -10.48 -7.06
N LEU A 57 -2.79 -10.43 -5.99
CA LEU A 57 -1.37 -10.14 -6.08
C LEU A 57 -0.59 -11.25 -6.78
N LEU A 58 -1.01 -12.49 -6.62
CA LEU A 58 -0.34 -13.66 -7.19
C LEU A 58 -0.81 -14.00 -8.60
N ALA A 59 -1.80 -13.30 -9.13
CA ALA A 59 -2.43 -13.63 -10.41
C ALA A 59 -1.46 -13.60 -11.61
N LYS A 60 -0.34 -12.90 -11.51
CA LYS A 60 0.67 -12.79 -12.57
C LYS A 60 1.92 -13.65 -12.36
N GLY A 61 1.95 -14.52 -11.34
CA GLY A 61 3.07 -15.42 -11.11
C GLY A 61 3.80 -15.20 -9.79
N GLU A 62 4.99 -15.75 -9.69
CA GLU A 62 5.75 -15.82 -8.45
C GLU A 62 6.36 -14.47 -8.05
N VAL A 63 5.71 -13.75 -7.13
CA VAL A 63 6.27 -12.54 -6.50
C VAL A 63 6.23 -12.70 -4.97
N ASP A 64 6.36 -13.93 -4.51
CA ASP A 64 6.16 -14.30 -3.11
C ASP A 64 7.18 -13.69 -2.14
N LYS A 65 8.37 -13.35 -2.62
CA LYS A 65 9.47 -12.85 -1.77
C LYS A 65 9.29 -11.44 -1.24
N GLU A 66 8.42 -10.64 -1.86
CA GLU A 66 8.26 -9.22 -1.54
C GLU A 66 6.91 -8.91 -0.88
N ILE A 67 6.09 -9.92 -0.65
CA ILE A 67 4.73 -9.74 -0.16
C ILE A 67 4.69 -9.91 1.35
N TYR A 68 4.18 -8.89 2.04
CA TYR A 68 3.88 -8.95 3.46
C TYR A 68 2.43 -9.35 3.65
N VAL A 69 2.22 -10.49 4.29
CA VAL A 69 0.88 -11.00 4.59
C VAL A 69 0.37 -10.36 5.87
N LEU A 70 -0.90 -9.97 5.89
CA LEU A 70 -1.55 -9.42 7.07
C LEU A 70 -2.37 -10.51 7.76
N GLU A 71 -2.21 -10.60 9.06
CA GLU A 71 -3.00 -11.49 9.90
C GLU A 71 -3.60 -10.70 11.07
N ARG A 72 -4.84 -11.00 11.41
CA ARG A 72 -5.42 -10.44 12.62
C ARG A 72 -4.75 -11.09 13.84
N LEU A 73 -4.53 -10.31 14.88
CA LEU A 73 -3.94 -10.80 16.11
C LEU A 73 -4.85 -11.84 16.77
N HIS A 74 -6.16 -11.62 16.75
CA HIS A 74 -7.16 -12.55 17.22
C HIS A 74 -7.93 -13.13 16.04
N LYS A 75 -7.73 -14.41 15.78
CA LYS A 75 -8.47 -15.15 14.77
C LYS A 75 -9.60 -15.92 15.45
N ASP A 76 -10.82 -15.77 14.96
CA ASP A 76 -11.91 -16.66 15.33
C ASP A 76 -11.66 -18.04 14.71
N GLU A 77 -12.09 -19.11 15.39
CA GLU A 77 -11.90 -20.48 14.92
C GLU A 77 -12.55 -20.75 13.55
N ASP A 78 -13.51 -19.92 13.15
CA ASP A 78 -14.17 -19.97 11.84
C ASP A 78 -13.45 -19.17 10.75
N SER A 79 -12.23 -18.70 11.00
CA SER A 79 -11.51 -17.77 10.13
C SER A 79 -10.98 -18.38 8.83
N ASP A 80 -11.16 -19.67 8.59
CA ASP A 80 -10.78 -20.33 7.33
C ASP A 80 -11.49 -19.74 6.10
N LYS A 81 -12.51 -18.91 6.33
CA LYS A 81 -13.30 -18.26 5.29
C LYS A 81 -12.91 -16.79 5.06
N GLU A 82 -12.02 -16.23 5.89
CA GLU A 82 -11.57 -14.85 5.68
C GLU A 82 -10.61 -14.79 4.50
N ALA A 83 -10.86 -13.84 3.61
CA ALA A 83 -9.95 -13.56 2.51
C ALA A 83 -8.56 -13.26 3.08
N ARG A 84 -7.55 -13.94 2.57
CA ARG A 84 -6.17 -13.68 2.96
C ARG A 84 -5.74 -12.36 2.35
N LEU A 85 -5.25 -11.46 3.18
CA LEU A 85 -4.87 -10.12 2.79
C LEU A 85 -3.36 -9.94 2.86
N ALA A 86 -2.84 -9.09 1.99
CA ALA A 86 -1.42 -8.76 1.96
C ALA A 86 -1.23 -7.30 1.56
N LEU A 87 -0.08 -6.73 1.91
CA LEU A 87 0.31 -5.41 1.43
C LEU A 87 0.73 -5.51 -0.03
N HIS A 88 0.26 -4.59 -0.86
CA HIS A 88 0.73 -4.53 -2.23
C HIS A 88 2.18 -4.03 -2.26
N PHE A 89 2.95 -4.52 -3.22
CA PHE A 89 4.37 -4.16 -3.37
C PHE A 89 4.59 -3.12 -4.47
N ASP A 90 3.61 -2.89 -5.32
CA ASP A 90 3.64 -1.86 -6.35
C ASP A 90 2.22 -1.31 -6.58
N GLN A 91 2.08 -0.43 -7.56
CA GLN A 91 0.80 0.18 -7.91
C GLN A 91 0.14 -0.45 -9.14
N THR A 92 0.84 -1.34 -9.83
CA THR A 92 0.37 -1.91 -11.09
C THR A 92 -0.83 -2.84 -10.90
N VAL A 93 -0.71 -3.78 -9.98
CA VAL A 93 -1.77 -4.77 -9.72
C VAL A 93 -3.02 -4.11 -9.12
N PRO A 94 -2.90 -3.24 -8.09
CA PRO A 94 -4.07 -2.50 -7.60
C PRO A 94 -4.75 -1.65 -8.67
N PHE A 95 -3.98 -1.03 -9.54
CA PHE A 95 -4.52 -0.23 -10.63
C PHE A 95 -5.28 -1.10 -11.65
N ALA A 96 -4.74 -2.25 -12.01
CA ALA A 96 -5.41 -3.19 -12.91
C ALA A 96 -6.73 -3.69 -12.32
N ARG A 97 -6.71 -4.07 -11.04
CA ARG A 97 -7.93 -4.50 -10.34
C ARG A 97 -8.96 -3.37 -10.27
N TYR A 98 -8.54 -2.16 -9.91
CA TYR A 98 -9.41 -0.99 -9.84
C TYR A 98 -10.06 -0.71 -11.19
N THR A 99 -9.26 -0.72 -12.26
CA THR A 99 -9.75 -0.46 -13.62
C THR A 99 -10.77 -1.51 -14.06
N ALA A 100 -10.50 -2.77 -13.78
CA ALA A 100 -11.41 -3.86 -14.11
C ALA A 100 -12.72 -3.77 -13.31
N GLN A 101 -12.61 -3.47 -12.01
CA GLN A 101 -13.77 -3.35 -11.14
C GLN A 101 -14.67 -2.18 -11.52
N HIS A 102 -14.08 -1.05 -11.90
CA HIS A 102 -14.78 0.19 -12.21
C HIS A 102 -14.86 0.47 -13.71
N PHE A 103 -14.74 -0.55 -14.54
CA PHE A 103 -14.69 -0.41 -15.99
C PHE A 103 -15.84 0.43 -16.54
N ASN A 104 -17.05 0.24 -16.04
CA ASN A 104 -18.24 0.95 -16.49
C ASN A 104 -18.34 2.39 -15.97
N ASP A 105 -17.55 2.73 -14.97
CA ASP A 105 -17.59 4.05 -14.34
C ASP A 105 -16.46 4.97 -14.84
N LEU A 106 -15.47 4.42 -15.53
CA LEU A 106 -14.30 5.16 -15.98
C LEU A 106 -14.43 5.58 -17.43
N VAL A 107 -13.84 6.73 -17.74
CA VAL A 107 -13.72 7.22 -19.11
C VAL A 107 -12.33 6.84 -19.65
N PHE A 108 -12.29 6.21 -20.79
CA PHE A 108 -11.04 5.77 -21.41
C PHE A 108 -10.65 6.71 -22.57
N PRO A 109 -9.34 6.94 -22.82
CA PRO A 109 -8.21 6.36 -22.09
C PRO A 109 -8.09 6.92 -20.66
N PHE A 110 -7.76 6.05 -19.71
CA PHE A 110 -7.63 6.38 -18.28
C PHE A 110 -6.16 6.25 -17.85
N LYS A 111 -5.63 7.29 -17.22
CA LYS A 111 -4.24 7.35 -16.74
C LYS A 111 -4.22 7.69 -15.26
N ARG A 112 -3.36 6.98 -14.56
CA ARG A 112 -3.10 7.22 -13.14
C ARG A 112 -1.66 7.65 -12.92
#